data_efe0e7c19347107df81e1684b3a71949
#
_entry.id   efe0e7c19347107df81e1684b3a71949
#
_cell.length_a   1.000
_cell.length_b   1.000
_cell.length_c   1.000
_cell.angle_alpha   90.00
_cell.angle_beta   90.00
_cell.angle_gamma   90.00
#
_symmetry.space_group_name_H-M   'P 1'
#
loop_
_entity.id
_entity.type
_entity.pdbx_description
1 polymer ?
#
loop_
_entity_poly.entity_id
_entity_poly.type
_entity_poly.pdbx_seq_one_letter_code
_entity_poly.pdbx_strand_id
1 'polypeptide(L)'
;AGPAGLFAGFCVGMRRLSFRFVGPRPGPGGQLTALYPEKYIYDVAGFPKVYAKDLVKGLVEQVAPFNPVYSLGERAETLEREGDLFKVTTSQGNAYTAKAVIIAAGVGAFEPRRIGAPGEREFEGRGVYYAVKGKAEFQGKRVLIVGGGDSAVDWALNLLDTARRITLIHRRPQFRAHEASVKELMKAHEEGRLEVLTPYELRRVEGDERVRWAVVFHNQTQEELALEVDAVLILAGYITKLGPLANWGLALEKNKIKVDTTMATSIPGVYACGDIVTYPGKLPLIVLGFGEAAIAANHAAAYANPALKVNPGHSSEKAAPGT
;
A
#
# COMPACT_ATOMS: atom_id res chain seq x y z
N ALA A 1 -3.58 -4.93 9.07
CA ALA A 1 -4.61 -3.89 9.31
C ALA A 1 -4.64 -2.85 8.17
N GLY A 2 -4.55 -3.29 6.89
CA GLY A 2 -4.90 -2.47 5.72
C GLY A 2 -6.42 -2.45 5.49
N PRO A 3 -6.91 -1.77 4.42
CA PRO A 3 -8.35 -1.64 4.17
C PRO A 3 -9.10 -2.97 4.16
N ALA A 4 -8.65 -3.95 3.36
CA ALA A 4 -9.27 -5.26 3.29
C ALA A 4 -9.22 -6.00 4.65
N GLY A 5 -8.10 -5.88 5.39
CA GLY A 5 -7.98 -6.49 6.71
C GLY A 5 -8.92 -5.86 7.74
N LEU A 6 -9.05 -4.53 7.77
CA LEU A 6 -9.98 -3.83 8.66
C LEU A 6 -11.43 -4.23 8.36
N PHE A 7 -11.79 -4.31 7.10
CA PHE A 7 -13.13 -4.73 6.71
C PHE A 7 -13.38 -6.23 7.01
N ALA A 8 -12.36 -7.10 6.85
CA ALA A 8 -12.47 -8.49 7.31
C ALA A 8 -12.73 -8.57 8.82
N GLY A 9 -12.02 -7.74 9.61
CA GLY A 9 -12.26 -7.66 11.06
C GLY A 9 -13.68 -7.21 11.39
N PHE A 10 -14.21 -6.20 10.70
CA PHE A 10 -15.61 -5.80 10.81
C PHE A 10 -16.56 -7.00 10.55
N CYS A 11 -16.36 -7.70 9.43
CA CYS A 11 -17.18 -8.85 9.07
C CYS A 11 -17.11 -9.99 10.12
N VAL A 12 -15.92 -10.28 10.67
CA VAL A 12 -15.74 -11.26 11.76
C VAL A 12 -16.43 -10.79 13.05
N GLY A 13 -16.32 -9.52 13.38
CA GLY A 13 -17.01 -8.91 14.52
C GLY A 13 -18.54 -9.03 14.42
N MET A 14 -19.12 -8.79 13.24
CA MET A 14 -20.55 -9.01 12.97
C MET A 14 -20.99 -10.48 13.16
N ARG A 15 -20.03 -11.42 13.13
CA ARG A 15 -20.27 -12.84 13.46
C ARG A 15 -20.10 -13.14 14.97
N ARG A 16 -19.84 -12.10 15.81
CA ARG A 16 -19.61 -12.20 17.26
C ARG A 16 -18.41 -13.11 17.61
N LEU A 17 -17.38 -13.11 16.76
CA LEU A 17 -16.12 -13.82 17.02
C LEU A 17 -15.03 -12.82 17.41
N SER A 18 -14.17 -13.22 18.33
CA SER A 18 -12.97 -12.47 18.68
C SER A 18 -11.93 -12.56 17.56
N PHE A 19 -11.17 -11.50 17.38
CA PHE A 19 -10.12 -11.45 16.38
C PHE A 19 -8.97 -10.52 16.79
N ARG A 20 -7.82 -10.74 16.17
CA ARG A 20 -6.61 -9.95 16.37
C ARG A 20 -6.03 -9.54 15.02
N PHE A 21 -5.65 -8.29 14.91
CA PHE A 21 -4.81 -7.82 13.82
C PHE A 21 -3.33 -7.99 14.18
N VAL A 22 -2.57 -8.64 13.31
CA VAL A 22 -1.10 -8.74 13.40
C VAL A 22 -0.52 -8.06 12.17
N GLY A 23 0.47 -7.19 12.35
CA GLY A 23 1.07 -6.53 11.20
C GLY A 23 2.31 -5.70 11.52
N PRO A 24 3.24 -5.56 10.54
CA PRO A 24 4.56 -4.97 10.75
C PRO A 24 4.55 -3.44 10.90
N ARG A 25 3.43 -2.79 10.59
CA ARG A 25 3.33 -1.33 10.68
C ARG A 25 2.86 -0.90 12.07
N PRO A 26 3.30 0.28 12.56
CA PRO A 26 2.94 0.76 13.89
C PRO A 26 1.47 1.20 14.01
N GLY A 27 0.76 1.38 12.88
CA GLY A 27 -0.63 1.82 12.85
C GLY A 27 -1.46 1.12 11.78
N PRO A 28 -2.80 1.25 11.85
CA PRO A 28 -3.71 0.74 10.84
C PRO A 28 -3.64 1.55 9.54
N GLY A 29 -4.22 0.99 8.45
CA GLY A 29 -4.35 1.63 7.14
C GLY A 29 -3.43 1.05 6.07
N GLY A 30 -2.39 0.28 6.45
CA GLY A 30 -1.54 -0.40 5.48
C GLY A 30 -0.83 0.55 4.52
N GLN A 31 -0.99 0.35 3.22
CA GLN A 31 -0.38 1.20 2.19
C GLN A 31 -0.97 2.61 2.15
N LEU A 32 -2.26 2.77 2.44
CA LEU A 32 -2.96 4.05 2.37
C LEU A 32 -2.33 5.09 3.31
N THR A 33 -2.05 4.69 4.55
CA THR A 33 -1.40 5.57 5.53
C THR A 33 0.10 5.68 5.35
N ALA A 34 0.73 4.64 4.80
CA ALA A 34 2.19 4.60 4.70
C ALA A 34 2.75 5.34 3.48
N LEU A 35 2.02 5.34 2.36
CA LEU A 35 2.54 5.82 1.08
C LEU A 35 1.87 7.11 0.59
N TYR A 36 0.57 7.25 0.79
CA TYR A 36 -0.19 8.34 0.18
C TYR A 36 -1.43 8.77 1.00
N PRO A 37 -1.26 9.13 2.29
CA PRO A 37 -2.39 9.46 3.16
C PRO A 37 -3.21 10.66 2.66
N GLU A 38 -2.60 11.58 1.93
CA GLU A 38 -3.21 12.79 1.38
C GLU A 38 -3.55 12.70 -0.12
N LYS A 39 -3.56 11.47 -0.67
CA LYS A 39 -4.04 11.23 -2.02
C LYS A 39 -5.55 10.95 -2.01
N TYR A 40 -6.27 11.51 -2.98
CA TYR A 40 -7.66 11.17 -3.23
C TYR A 40 -7.80 9.79 -3.86
N ILE A 41 -8.81 9.06 -3.42
CA ILE A 41 -9.26 7.78 -3.96
C ILE A 41 -10.64 8.01 -4.54
N TYR A 42 -10.87 7.54 -5.77
CA TYR A 42 -12.10 7.77 -6.53
C TYR A 42 -12.90 6.48 -6.76
N ASP A 43 -12.28 5.31 -6.57
CA ASP A 43 -12.80 3.99 -6.89
C ASP A 43 -13.29 3.20 -5.67
N VAL A 44 -13.73 3.91 -4.63
CA VAL A 44 -14.40 3.31 -3.47
C VAL A 44 -15.88 3.66 -3.50
N ALA A 45 -16.72 2.63 -3.63
CA ALA A 45 -18.17 2.78 -3.70
C ALA A 45 -18.71 3.55 -2.48
N GLY A 46 -19.65 4.48 -2.74
CA GLY A 46 -20.23 5.35 -1.72
C GLY A 46 -19.51 6.69 -1.51
N PHE A 47 -18.33 6.88 -2.11
CA PHE A 47 -17.59 8.14 -2.06
C PHE A 47 -17.31 8.65 -3.47
N PRO A 48 -17.77 9.87 -3.86
CA PRO A 48 -17.34 10.51 -5.11
C PRO A 48 -15.82 10.69 -5.17
N LYS A 49 -15.22 11.02 -4.03
CA LYS A 49 -13.79 11.01 -3.73
C LYS A 49 -13.59 11.01 -2.21
N VAL A 50 -12.52 10.41 -1.74
CA VAL A 50 -12.16 10.39 -0.31
C VAL A 50 -10.65 10.42 -0.15
N TYR A 51 -10.12 11.14 0.85
CA TYR A 51 -8.69 11.00 1.17
C TYR A 51 -8.38 9.61 1.72
N ALA A 52 -7.23 9.08 1.36
CA ALA A 52 -6.79 7.77 1.85
C ALA A 52 -6.80 7.68 3.38
N LYS A 53 -6.36 8.74 4.08
CA LYS A 53 -6.39 8.84 5.54
C LYS A 53 -7.81 8.81 6.12
N ASP A 54 -8.77 9.46 5.45
CA ASP A 54 -10.16 9.54 5.91
C ASP A 54 -10.91 8.24 5.68
N LEU A 55 -10.63 7.54 4.58
CA LEU A 55 -11.12 6.18 4.35
C LEU A 55 -10.64 5.23 5.46
N VAL A 56 -9.36 5.29 5.82
CA VAL A 56 -8.81 4.47 6.90
C VAL A 56 -9.46 4.80 8.24
N LYS A 57 -9.65 6.09 8.53
CA LYS A 57 -10.34 6.54 9.75
C LYS A 57 -11.74 5.92 9.84
N GLY A 58 -12.54 6.01 8.77
CA GLY A 58 -13.88 5.40 8.71
C GLY A 58 -13.87 3.88 8.91
N LEU A 59 -12.88 3.16 8.33
CA LEU A 59 -12.75 1.71 8.52
C LEU A 59 -12.35 1.33 9.96
N VAL A 60 -11.53 2.14 10.62
CA VAL A 60 -11.16 1.95 12.02
C VAL A 60 -12.37 2.21 12.92
N GLU A 61 -13.13 3.27 12.68
CA GLU A 61 -14.39 3.56 13.38
C GLU A 61 -15.42 2.44 13.18
N GLN A 62 -15.51 1.88 11.97
CA GLN A 62 -16.44 0.79 11.64
C GLN A 62 -16.13 -0.51 12.39
N VAL A 63 -14.86 -0.82 12.63
CA VAL A 63 -14.46 -2.05 13.33
C VAL A 63 -14.40 -1.85 14.87
N ALA A 64 -14.29 -0.63 15.34
CA ALA A 64 -14.09 -0.31 16.76
C ALA A 64 -15.13 -0.90 17.72
N PRO A 65 -16.46 -0.93 17.40
CA PRO A 65 -17.49 -1.51 18.28
C PRO A 65 -17.29 -2.99 18.61
N PHE A 66 -16.45 -3.71 17.85
CA PHE A 66 -16.17 -5.13 18.05
C PHE A 66 -14.92 -5.39 18.93
N ASN A 67 -14.36 -4.35 19.56
CA ASN A 67 -13.20 -4.45 20.43
C ASN A 67 -12.01 -5.17 19.79
N PRO A 68 -11.51 -4.70 18.63
CA PRO A 68 -10.40 -5.34 17.95
C PRO A 68 -9.14 -5.33 18.81
N VAL A 69 -8.40 -6.44 18.81
CA VAL A 69 -7.07 -6.49 19.42
C VAL A 69 -6.03 -6.22 18.35
N TYR A 70 -5.14 -5.27 18.60
CA TYR A 70 -4.08 -4.89 17.66
C TYR A 70 -2.71 -5.31 18.20
N SER A 71 -1.98 -6.12 17.43
CA SER A 71 -0.58 -6.46 17.57
C SER A 71 0.17 -5.88 16.38
N LEU A 72 0.42 -4.58 16.45
CA LEU A 72 1.04 -3.79 15.37
C LEU A 72 2.52 -3.53 15.68
N GLY A 73 3.32 -3.32 14.63
CA GLY A 73 4.78 -3.23 14.74
C GLY A 73 5.47 -4.60 14.74
N GLU A 74 4.72 -5.68 14.62
CA GLU A 74 5.25 -7.05 14.58
C GLU A 74 4.78 -7.80 13.33
N ARG A 75 5.72 -8.40 12.61
CA ARG A 75 5.43 -9.17 11.40
C ARG A 75 5.15 -10.62 11.75
N ALA A 76 4.10 -11.23 11.17
CA ALA A 76 3.88 -12.66 11.25
C ALA A 76 4.99 -13.41 10.48
N GLU A 77 5.70 -14.32 11.14
CA GLU A 77 6.86 -15.05 10.62
C GLU A 77 6.51 -16.48 10.23
N THR A 78 5.89 -17.22 11.15
CA THR A 78 5.52 -18.61 10.90
C THR A 78 4.03 -18.85 11.08
N LEU A 79 3.52 -19.85 10.39
CA LEU A 79 2.19 -20.39 10.55
C LEU A 79 2.34 -21.90 10.74
N GLU A 80 1.95 -22.39 11.90
CA GLU A 80 2.00 -23.80 12.23
C GLU A 80 0.62 -24.29 12.64
N ARG A 81 0.32 -25.56 12.43
CA ARG A 81 -0.92 -26.19 12.89
C ARG A 81 -0.64 -26.98 14.15
N GLU A 82 -1.31 -26.65 15.24
CA GLU A 82 -1.25 -27.36 16.53
C GLU A 82 -2.66 -27.92 16.86
N GLY A 83 -2.91 -29.17 16.46
CA GLY A 83 -4.25 -29.77 16.59
C GLY A 83 -5.29 -29.04 15.74
N ASP A 84 -6.32 -28.51 16.39
CA ASP A 84 -7.42 -27.75 15.75
C ASP A 84 -7.12 -26.24 15.64
N LEU A 85 -5.99 -25.79 16.13
CA LEU A 85 -5.59 -24.39 16.15
C LEU A 85 -4.43 -24.14 15.19
N PHE A 86 -4.36 -22.92 14.71
CA PHE A 86 -3.17 -22.34 14.07
C PHE A 86 -2.39 -21.55 15.11
N LYS A 87 -1.09 -21.70 15.12
CA LYS A 87 -0.16 -20.85 15.84
C LYS A 87 0.61 -19.97 14.88
N VAL A 88 0.53 -18.68 15.10
CA VAL A 88 1.27 -17.66 14.37
C VAL A 88 2.33 -17.08 15.28
N THR A 89 3.62 -17.19 14.91
CA THR A 89 4.72 -16.51 15.61
C THR A 89 5.07 -15.22 14.89
N THR A 90 5.62 -14.26 15.63
CA THR A 90 5.94 -12.94 15.09
C THR A 90 7.41 -12.60 15.21
N SER A 91 7.85 -11.56 14.48
CA SER A 91 9.21 -11.03 14.51
C SER A 91 9.67 -10.53 15.89
N GLN A 92 8.76 -10.34 16.84
CA GLN A 92 9.03 -9.98 18.23
C GLN A 92 9.03 -11.18 19.17
N GLY A 93 8.87 -12.40 18.64
CA GLY A 93 8.82 -13.63 19.45
C GLY A 93 7.46 -13.90 20.09
N ASN A 94 6.44 -13.08 19.86
CA ASN A 94 5.09 -13.35 20.33
C ASN A 94 4.47 -14.50 19.55
N ALA A 95 3.59 -15.29 20.21
CA ALA A 95 2.83 -16.36 19.58
C ALA A 95 1.33 -16.16 19.84
N TYR A 96 0.54 -16.34 18.82
CA TYR A 96 -0.93 -16.21 18.87
C TYR A 96 -1.58 -17.46 18.30
N THR A 97 -2.63 -17.93 18.93
CA THR A 97 -3.40 -19.08 18.45
C THR A 97 -4.77 -18.64 17.95
N ALA A 98 -5.24 -19.28 16.89
CA ALA A 98 -6.55 -19.03 16.30
C ALA A 98 -7.11 -20.29 15.63
N LYS A 99 -8.44 -20.41 15.55
CA LYS A 99 -9.11 -21.49 14.80
C LYS A 99 -9.06 -21.29 13.29
N ALA A 100 -8.98 -20.04 12.84
CA ALA A 100 -8.86 -19.68 11.42
C ALA A 100 -7.96 -18.46 11.25
N VAL A 101 -7.35 -18.33 10.08
CA VAL A 101 -6.45 -17.22 9.75
C VAL A 101 -6.92 -16.55 8.44
N ILE A 102 -6.96 -15.22 8.41
CA ILE A 102 -7.24 -14.44 7.21
C ILE A 102 -6.00 -13.60 6.88
N ILE A 103 -5.39 -13.86 5.72
CA ILE A 103 -4.21 -13.14 5.23
C ILE A 103 -4.66 -11.96 4.38
N ALA A 104 -4.50 -10.74 4.90
CA ALA A 104 -4.80 -9.47 4.22
C ALA A 104 -3.53 -8.61 4.11
N ALA A 105 -2.45 -9.21 3.59
CA ALA A 105 -1.10 -8.64 3.59
C ALA A 105 -0.83 -7.62 2.47
N GLY A 106 -1.84 -7.25 1.68
CA GLY A 106 -1.73 -6.29 0.57
C GLY A 106 -0.76 -6.80 -0.51
N VAL A 107 0.26 -6.03 -0.83
CA VAL A 107 1.31 -6.46 -1.77
C VAL A 107 2.48 -7.18 -1.08
N GLY A 108 2.30 -7.59 0.18
CA GLY A 108 3.37 -8.16 1.00
C GLY A 108 4.30 -7.09 1.58
N ALA A 109 5.54 -7.50 1.87
CA ALA A 109 6.58 -6.54 2.17
C ALA A 109 6.95 -5.80 0.88
N PHE A 110 6.87 -4.47 0.90
CA PHE A 110 7.29 -3.67 -0.24
C PHE A 110 8.42 -2.74 0.16
N GLU A 111 9.42 -2.75 -0.67
CA GLU A 111 10.57 -1.87 -0.58
C GLU A 111 10.55 -0.92 -1.76
N PRO A 112 10.86 0.37 -1.58
CA PRO A 112 10.97 1.27 -2.71
C PRO A 112 12.06 0.75 -3.65
N ARG A 113 11.77 0.82 -4.94
CA ARG A 113 12.77 0.48 -5.96
C ARG A 113 13.84 1.56 -5.95
N ARG A 114 15.02 1.19 -5.48
CA ARG A 114 16.20 2.04 -5.53
C ARG A 114 16.74 2.10 -6.94
N ILE A 115 17.30 3.24 -7.31
CA ILE A 115 17.93 3.44 -8.62
C ILE A 115 19.39 3.01 -8.56
N GLY A 116 20.01 3.09 -7.37
CA GLY A 116 21.43 2.79 -7.14
C GLY A 116 22.35 3.95 -7.48
N ALA A 117 21.81 5.16 -7.59
CA ALA A 117 22.62 6.35 -7.83
C ALA A 117 23.49 6.69 -6.61
N PRO A 118 24.76 7.06 -6.80
CA PRO A 118 25.60 7.60 -5.73
C PRO A 118 24.89 8.71 -4.96
N GLY A 119 25.01 8.72 -3.62
CA GLY A 119 24.31 9.65 -2.73
C GLY A 119 22.87 9.27 -2.39
N GLU A 120 22.21 8.38 -3.14
CA GLU A 120 20.80 8.00 -2.92
C GLU A 120 20.56 7.48 -1.50
N ARG A 121 21.42 6.57 -1.02
CA ARG A 121 21.29 6.00 0.34
C ARG A 121 21.76 6.94 1.42
N GLU A 122 22.81 7.68 1.13
CA GLU A 122 23.42 8.62 2.06
C GLU A 122 22.43 9.70 2.48
N PHE A 123 21.68 10.24 1.53
CA PHE A 123 20.71 11.32 1.76
C PHE A 123 19.28 10.85 1.99
N GLU A 124 19.04 9.55 2.19
CA GLU A 124 17.70 9.04 2.54
C GLU A 124 17.22 9.67 3.85
N GLY A 125 16.04 10.31 3.82
CA GLY A 125 15.49 11.09 4.94
C GLY A 125 16.13 12.47 5.13
N ARG A 126 17.20 12.78 4.40
CA ARG A 126 17.91 14.07 4.43
C ARG A 126 17.84 14.82 3.10
N GLY A 127 16.75 14.61 2.36
CA GLY A 127 16.47 15.20 1.06
C GLY A 127 16.16 14.18 -0.04
N VAL A 128 16.47 12.89 0.14
CA VAL A 128 16.01 11.81 -0.73
C VAL A 128 14.83 11.09 -0.08
N TYR A 129 13.72 10.95 -0.82
CA TYR A 129 12.48 10.36 -0.37
C TYR A 129 11.91 9.38 -1.40
N TYR A 130 11.21 8.34 -0.93
CA TYR A 130 10.55 7.35 -1.79
C TYR A 130 9.02 7.38 -1.67
N ALA A 131 8.50 8.20 -0.78
CA ALA A 131 7.09 8.44 -0.58
C ALA A 131 6.85 9.86 -0.05
N VAL A 132 5.70 10.43 -0.32
CA VAL A 132 5.27 11.72 0.21
C VAL A 132 4.27 11.47 1.32
N LYS A 133 4.63 11.81 2.55
CA LYS A 133 3.76 11.70 3.73
C LYS A 133 2.85 12.92 3.90
N GLY A 134 3.31 14.09 3.47
CA GLY A 134 2.55 15.33 3.53
C GLY A 134 3.17 16.38 2.60
N LYS A 135 2.32 17.17 1.96
CA LYS A 135 2.75 18.22 1.01
C LYS A 135 3.56 19.33 1.70
N ALA A 136 3.23 19.63 2.96
CA ALA A 136 3.87 20.69 3.74
C ALA A 136 5.40 20.51 3.84
N GLU A 137 5.89 19.27 3.79
CA GLU A 137 7.33 18.98 3.80
C GLU A 137 8.06 19.60 2.60
N PHE A 138 7.35 19.82 1.49
CA PHE A 138 7.91 20.35 0.23
C PHE A 138 7.61 21.84 0.01
N GLN A 139 7.04 22.53 1.00
CA GLN A 139 6.72 23.94 0.90
C GLN A 139 7.96 24.78 0.57
N GLY A 140 7.88 25.51 -0.53
CA GLY A 140 8.94 26.42 -1.00
C GLY A 140 10.23 25.74 -1.48
N LYS A 141 10.25 24.39 -1.61
CA LYS A 141 11.41 23.61 -2.04
C LYS A 141 11.51 23.46 -3.55
N ARG A 142 12.75 23.30 -4.03
CA ARG A 142 13.05 22.82 -5.39
C ARG A 142 13.05 21.29 -5.35
N VAL A 143 12.14 20.68 -6.06
CA VAL A 143 11.88 19.23 -6.00
C VAL A 143 12.20 18.58 -7.34
N LEU A 144 13.12 17.61 -7.33
CA LEU A 144 13.32 16.70 -8.44
C LEU A 144 12.46 15.45 -8.22
N ILE A 145 11.63 15.10 -9.19
CA ILE A 145 10.82 13.87 -9.17
C ILE A 145 11.40 12.91 -10.22
N VAL A 146 11.72 11.69 -9.78
CA VAL A 146 12.28 10.64 -10.64
C VAL A 146 11.26 9.54 -10.80
N GLY A 147 10.68 9.42 -12.00
CA GLY A 147 9.68 8.38 -12.28
C GLY A 147 8.82 8.70 -13.50
N GLY A 148 7.97 7.76 -13.91
CA GLY A 148 7.09 7.93 -15.07
C GLY A 148 5.80 7.14 -14.98
N GLY A 149 5.43 6.66 -13.79
CA GLY A 149 4.14 6.07 -13.47
C GLY A 149 3.21 7.05 -12.77
N ASP A 150 1.99 6.60 -12.43
CA ASP A 150 0.96 7.43 -11.79
C ASP A 150 1.46 8.19 -10.57
N SER A 151 2.24 7.54 -9.69
CA SER A 151 2.76 8.20 -8.49
C SER A 151 3.65 9.40 -8.80
N ALA A 152 4.50 9.34 -9.83
CA ALA A 152 5.39 10.43 -10.19
C ALA A 152 4.62 11.60 -10.81
N VAL A 153 3.71 11.30 -11.73
CA VAL A 153 2.88 12.30 -12.42
C VAL A 153 1.92 12.97 -11.43
N ASP A 154 1.22 12.18 -10.61
CA ASP A 154 0.29 12.70 -9.61
C ASP A 154 1.00 13.61 -8.60
N TRP A 155 2.20 13.23 -8.11
CA TRP A 155 2.92 14.08 -7.17
C TRP A 155 3.52 15.32 -7.82
N ALA A 156 3.93 15.26 -9.09
CA ALA A 156 4.34 16.46 -9.82
C ALA A 156 3.19 17.48 -9.89
N LEU A 157 1.98 17.02 -10.20
CA LEU A 157 0.79 17.88 -10.26
C LEU A 157 0.35 18.35 -8.87
N ASN A 158 0.35 17.46 -7.88
CA ASN A 158 -0.09 17.77 -6.52
C ASN A 158 0.82 18.77 -5.78
N LEU A 159 2.09 18.89 -6.14
CA LEU A 159 3.05 19.80 -5.52
C LEU A 159 3.12 21.16 -6.21
N LEU A 160 2.39 21.42 -7.31
CA LEU A 160 2.44 22.67 -8.08
C LEU A 160 2.19 23.92 -7.23
N ASP A 161 1.28 23.82 -6.27
CA ASP A 161 0.91 24.96 -5.39
C ASP A 161 1.74 25.00 -4.09
N THR A 162 2.67 24.06 -3.92
CA THR A 162 3.43 23.89 -2.68
C THR A 162 4.92 24.10 -2.89
N ALA A 163 5.49 23.46 -3.90
CA ALA A 163 6.92 23.55 -4.20
C ALA A 163 7.25 24.86 -4.95
N ARG A 164 8.48 25.35 -4.74
CA ARG A 164 9.01 26.54 -5.47
C ARG A 164 9.31 26.21 -6.93
N ARG A 165 9.84 25.02 -7.20
CA ARG A 165 10.17 24.51 -8.54
C ARG A 165 10.04 22.99 -8.54
N ILE A 166 9.50 22.46 -9.61
CA ILE A 166 9.39 21.03 -9.84
C ILE A 166 10.05 20.69 -11.17
N THR A 167 10.99 19.74 -11.13
CA THR A 167 11.54 19.10 -12.33
C THR A 167 11.20 17.62 -12.25
N LEU A 168 10.48 17.09 -13.24
CA LEU A 168 10.20 15.66 -13.35
C LEU A 168 11.08 15.06 -14.44
N ILE A 169 11.83 14.00 -14.09
CA ILE A 169 12.62 13.25 -15.06
C ILE A 169 12.05 11.85 -15.27
N HIS A 170 12.07 11.40 -16.51
CA HIS A 170 11.72 10.03 -16.87
C HIS A 170 12.66 9.48 -17.94
N ARG A 171 13.09 8.22 -17.77
CA ARG A 171 14.04 7.52 -18.64
C ARG A 171 13.52 7.18 -20.04
N ARG A 172 12.24 7.36 -20.31
CA ARG A 172 11.59 7.08 -21.60
C ARG A 172 10.79 8.29 -22.03
N PRO A 173 10.61 8.51 -23.34
CA PRO A 173 9.73 9.56 -23.83
C PRO A 173 8.26 9.39 -23.42
N GLN A 174 7.77 8.12 -23.30
CA GLN A 174 6.39 7.81 -22.96
C GLN A 174 6.24 7.52 -21.47
N PHE A 175 5.26 8.16 -20.84
CA PHE A 175 4.83 7.88 -19.48
C PHE A 175 3.95 6.62 -19.42
N ARG A 176 3.93 5.97 -18.25
CA ARG A 176 3.03 4.85 -17.97
C ARG A 176 1.82 5.26 -17.15
N ALA A 177 1.77 6.49 -16.71
CA ALA A 177 0.68 7.06 -15.95
C ALA A 177 -0.59 7.17 -16.82
N HIS A 178 -1.72 7.35 -16.13
CA HIS A 178 -3.02 7.54 -16.78
C HIS A 178 -2.98 8.71 -17.75
N GLU A 179 -3.55 8.54 -18.95
CA GLU A 179 -3.45 9.47 -20.05
C GLU A 179 -3.95 10.89 -19.69
N ALA A 180 -5.03 10.99 -18.92
CA ALA A 180 -5.54 12.29 -18.48
C ALA A 180 -4.55 13.04 -17.59
N SER A 181 -3.90 12.35 -16.65
CA SER A 181 -2.87 12.94 -15.78
C SER A 181 -1.64 13.35 -16.57
N VAL A 182 -1.25 12.57 -17.59
CA VAL A 182 -0.12 12.92 -18.47
C VAL A 182 -0.44 14.17 -19.29
N LYS A 183 -1.68 14.30 -19.81
CA LYS A 183 -2.11 15.52 -20.53
C LYS A 183 -2.05 16.75 -19.62
N GLU A 184 -2.49 16.64 -18.37
CA GLU A 184 -2.42 17.73 -17.39
C GLU A 184 -0.97 18.08 -17.05
N LEU A 185 -0.09 17.09 -16.88
CA LEU A 185 1.34 17.27 -16.65
C LEU A 185 1.99 18.06 -17.81
N MET A 186 1.75 17.65 -19.05
CA MET A 186 2.33 18.30 -20.22
C MET A 186 1.80 19.72 -20.40
N LYS A 187 0.52 19.95 -20.13
CA LYS A 187 -0.05 21.30 -20.10
C LYS A 187 0.65 22.19 -19.07
N ALA A 188 0.86 21.69 -17.84
CA ALA A 188 1.58 22.42 -16.80
C ALA A 188 3.05 22.69 -17.17
N HIS A 189 3.68 21.78 -17.94
CA HIS A 189 5.01 21.98 -18.50
C HIS A 189 5.02 23.12 -19.55
N GLU A 190 4.10 23.11 -20.51
CA GLU A 190 3.94 24.15 -21.53
C GLU A 190 3.65 25.53 -20.93
N GLU A 191 2.89 25.57 -19.83
CA GLU A 191 2.62 26.78 -19.03
C GLU A 191 3.82 27.23 -18.17
N GLY A 192 4.93 26.50 -18.16
CA GLY A 192 6.12 26.81 -17.37
C GLY A 192 5.97 26.62 -15.87
N ARG A 193 4.92 25.92 -15.40
CA ARG A 193 4.65 25.65 -13.98
C ARG A 193 5.53 24.55 -13.39
N LEU A 194 6.03 23.67 -14.23
CA LEU A 194 7.00 22.65 -13.92
C LEU A 194 7.86 22.32 -15.16
N GLU A 195 8.92 21.59 -14.95
CA GLU A 195 9.81 21.13 -16.02
C GLU A 195 9.73 19.61 -16.18
N VAL A 196 9.60 19.13 -17.41
CA VAL A 196 9.65 17.69 -17.74
C VAL A 196 10.85 17.42 -18.62
N LEU A 197 11.74 16.54 -18.18
CA LEU A 197 12.92 16.12 -18.94
C LEU A 197 12.83 14.63 -19.28
N THR A 198 12.79 14.32 -20.55
CA THR A 198 12.82 12.95 -21.10
C THR A 198 13.72 12.90 -22.32
N PRO A 199 14.48 11.85 -22.55
CA PRO A 199 14.73 10.68 -21.69
C PRO A 199 15.93 10.91 -20.75
N TYR A 200 15.65 11.26 -19.49
CA TYR A 200 16.67 11.56 -18.49
C TYR A 200 16.63 10.58 -17.31
N GLU A 201 17.81 10.33 -16.74
CA GLU A 201 17.99 9.49 -15.54
C GLU A 201 18.82 10.22 -14.48
N LEU A 202 18.67 9.80 -13.22
CA LEU A 202 19.46 10.34 -12.12
C LEU A 202 20.86 9.72 -12.14
N ARG A 203 21.90 10.54 -12.23
CA ARG A 203 23.29 10.11 -12.20
C ARG A 203 23.81 9.98 -10.76
N ARG A 204 23.61 11.03 -9.95
CA ARG A 204 24.02 11.10 -8.55
C ARG A 204 23.31 12.23 -7.81
N VAL A 205 23.36 12.14 -6.49
CA VAL A 205 22.85 13.17 -5.57
C VAL A 205 24.03 13.66 -4.72
N GLU A 206 24.14 14.95 -4.53
CA GLU A 206 25.22 15.59 -3.81
C GLU A 206 24.69 16.59 -2.79
N GLY A 207 25.45 16.79 -1.70
CA GLY A 207 25.13 17.73 -0.64
C GLY A 207 26.07 17.59 0.54
N ASP A 208 25.77 18.28 1.62
CA ASP A 208 26.51 18.19 2.89
C ASP A 208 25.66 17.44 3.93
N GLU A 209 25.00 18.16 4.83
CA GLU A 209 24.05 17.57 5.78
C GLU A 209 22.74 17.13 5.10
N ARG A 210 22.38 17.81 4.02
CA ARG A 210 21.19 17.58 3.20
C ARG A 210 21.53 17.67 1.72
N VAL A 211 20.62 17.16 0.88
CA VAL A 211 20.72 17.30 -0.57
C VAL A 211 20.76 18.76 -0.96
N ARG A 212 21.66 19.10 -1.90
CA ARG A 212 21.79 20.41 -2.54
C ARG A 212 21.77 20.34 -4.06
N TRP A 213 22.30 19.24 -4.62
CA TRP A 213 22.40 19.06 -6.07
C TRP A 213 21.97 17.66 -6.45
N ALA A 214 21.35 17.57 -7.61
CA ALA A 214 21.10 16.31 -8.30
C ALA A 214 21.68 16.45 -9.72
N VAL A 215 22.57 15.54 -10.09
CA VAL A 215 23.05 15.46 -11.46
C VAL A 215 22.21 14.44 -12.22
N VAL A 216 21.59 14.89 -13.29
CA VAL A 216 20.80 14.06 -14.19
C VAL A 216 21.50 13.97 -15.54
N PHE A 217 21.22 12.96 -16.34
CA PHE A 217 21.84 12.81 -17.65
C PHE A 217 20.84 12.33 -18.70
N HIS A 218 21.00 12.80 -19.91
CA HIS A 218 20.27 12.33 -21.05
C HIS A 218 20.78 10.93 -21.44
N ASN A 219 19.96 9.90 -21.36
CA ASN A 219 20.45 8.52 -21.43
C ASN A 219 20.91 8.07 -22.84
N GLN A 220 20.64 8.85 -23.89
CA GLN A 220 21.15 8.60 -25.23
C GLN A 220 22.44 9.37 -25.52
N THR A 221 22.50 10.67 -25.18
CA THR A 221 23.67 11.52 -25.47
C THR A 221 24.72 11.51 -24.37
N GLN A 222 24.37 11.04 -23.17
CA GLN A 222 25.19 11.07 -21.93
C GLN A 222 25.51 12.48 -21.43
N GLU A 223 24.86 13.50 -21.97
CA GLU A 223 24.98 14.88 -21.55
C GLU A 223 24.45 15.06 -20.13
N GLU A 224 25.22 15.64 -19.23
CA GLU A 224 24.87 15.85 -17.82
C GLU A 224 24.31 17.25 -17.58
N LEU A 225 23.33 17.33 -16.72
CA LEU A 225 22.74 18.56 -16.22
C LEU A 225 22.75 18.55 -14.69
N ALA A 226 23.37 19.55 -14.07
CA ALA A 226 23.34 19.73 -12.62
C ALA A 226 22.13 20.60 -12.22
N LEU A 227 21.27 20.06 -11.37
CA LEU A 227 20.09 20.72 -10.85
C LEU A 227 20.29 21.06 -9.38
N GLU A 228 20.10 22.31 -9.02
CA GLU A 228 20.03 22.72 -7.63
C GLU A 228 18.70 22.31 -7.05
N VAL A 229 18.69 21.45 -6.00
CA VAL A 229 17.49 20.84 -5.42
C VAL A 229 17.55 20.81 -3.90
N ASP A 230 16.39 20.87 -3.26
CA ASP A 230 16.22 20.70 -1.82
C ASP A 230 15.63 19.33 -1.47
N ALA A 231 15.04 18.67 -2.48
CA ALA A 231 14.45 17.33 -2.34
C ALA A 231 14.50 16.55 -3.66
N VAL A 232 14.74 15.23 -3.55
CA VAL A 232 14.65 14.26 -4.64
C VAL A 232 13.63 13.20 -4.26
N LEU A 233 12.52 13.12 -5.01
CA LEU A 233 11.48 12.09 -4.86
C LEU A 233 11.74 10.97 -5.87
N ILE A 234 12.17 9.80 -5.39
CA ILE A 234 12.39 8.63 -6.24
C ILE A 234 11.14 7.78 -6.26
N LEU A 235 10.30 7.98 -7.26
CA LEU A 235 9.02 7.32 -7.45
C LEU A 235 9.10 6.28 -8.60
N ALA A 236 10.13 5.42 -8.52
CA ALA A 236 10.43 4.39 -9.52
C ALA A 236 9.62 3.08 -9.33
N GLY A 237 8.61 3.10 -8.43
CA GLY A 237 7.80 1.95 -8.05
C GLY A 237 8.36 1.20 -6.84
N TYR A 238 7.77 0.04 -6.56
CA TYR A 238 8.12 -0.80 -5.41
C TYR A 238 8.46 -2.21 -5.87
N ILE A 239 9.34 -2.87 -5.11
CA ILE A 239 9.60 -4.31 -5.21
C ILE A 239 8.72 -4.97 -4.16
N THR A 240 7.84 -5.85 -4.60
CA THR A 240 6.94 -6.62 -3.72
C THR A 240 7.57 -7.97 -3.41
N LYS A 241 7.63 -8.32 -2.13
CA LYS A 241 8.11 -9.62 -1.66
C LYS A 241 7.06 -10.21 -0.72
N LEU A 242 6.76 -11.50 -0.87
CA LEU A 242 5.88 -12.19 0.07
C LEU A 242 6.47 -12.25 1.48
N GLY A 243 7.80 -12.15 1.59
CA GLY A 243 8.48 -12.32 2.87
C GLY A 243 8.24 -13.70 3.45
N PRO A 244 7.99 -13.81 4.77
CA PRO A 244 7.75 -15.11 5.44
C PRO A 244 6.59 -15.91 4.87
N LEU A 245 5.56 -15.25 4.31
CA LEU A 245 4.40 -15.93 3.68
C LEU A 245 4.79 -16.92 2.59
N ALA A 246 5.94 -16.71 1.93
CA ALA A 246 6.45 -17.63 0.91
C ALA A 246 6.79 -19.03 1.48
N ASN A 247 7.03 -19.12 2.79
CA ASN A 247 7.44 -20.35 3.48
C ASN A 247 6.28 -21.01 4.24
N TRP A 248 5.06 -20.49 4.16
CA TRP A 248 3.90 -21.03 4.90
C TRP A 248 3.25 -22.24 4.22
N GLY A 249 3.78 -22.72 3.09
CA GLY A 249 3.22 -23.86 2.36
C GLY A 249 1.97 -23.51 1.53
N LEU A 250 1.72 -22.24 1.31
CA LEU A 250 0.59 -21.75 0.49
C LEU A 250 0.88 -21.98 -1.00
N ALA A 251 -0.17 -22.31 -1.77
CA ALA A 251 -0.07 -22.32 -3.22
C ALA A 251 0.07 -20.89 -3.74
N LEU A 252 1.16 -20.65 -4.48
CA LEU A 252 1.53 -19.33 -4.97
C LEU A 252 1.50 -19.28 -6.50
N GLU A 253 1.15 -18.11 -7.04
CA GLU A 253 1.29 -17.79 -8.46
C GLU A 253 1.74 -16.33 -8.60
N LYS A 254 2.85 -16.07 -9.31
CA LYS A 254 3.41 -14.71 -9.53
C LYS A 254 3.55 -13.89 -8.26
N ASN A 255 4.07 -14.49 -7.19
CA ASN A 255 4.20 -13.88 -5.86
C ASN A 255 2.87 -13.46 -5.22
N LYS A 256 1.78 -14.17 -5.52
CA LYS A 256 0.47 -13.98 -4.89
C LYS A 256 -0.08 -15.32 -4.42
N ILE A 257 -0.95 -15.27 -3.41
CA ILE A 257 -1.59 -16.46 -2.85
C ILE A 257 -2.75 -16.85 -3.76
N LYS A 258 -2.76 -18.10 -4.24
CA LYS A 258 -3.90 -18.64 -4.97
C LYS A 258 -5.05 -18.90 -4.02
N VAL A 259 -6.22 -18.42 -4.40
CA VAL A 259 -7.47 -18.67 -3.67
C VAL A 259 -8.57 -19.12 -4.64
N ASP A 260 -9.57 -19.81 -4.11
CA ASP A 260 -10.80 -20.12 -4.83
C ASP A 260 -11.85 -18.99 -4.66
N THR A 261 -13.07 -19.22 -5.13
CA THR A 261 -14.17 -18.26 -5.03
C THR A 261 -14.67 -18.03 -3.59
N THR A 262 -14.29 -18.88 -2.66
CA THR A 262 -14.57 -18.74 -1.22
C THR A 262 -13.47 -18.01 -0.47
N MET A 263 -12.44 -17.56 -1.20
CA MET A 263 -11.20 -16.97 -0.67
C MET A 263 -10.38 -17.96 0.17
N ALA A 264 -10.64 -19.26 0.06
CA ALA A 264 -9.85 -20.31 0.71
C ALA A 264 -8.50 -20.47 -0.01
N THR A 265 -7.46 -20.63 0.78
CA THR A 265 -6.10 -20.98 0.29
C THR A 265 -5.95 -22.50 0.17
N SER A 266 -4.76 -22.95 -0.20
CA SER A 266 -4.42 -24.40 -0.21
C SER A 266 -4.39 -25.03 1.19
N ILE A 267 -4.42 -24.23 2.26
CA ILE A 267 -4.41 -24.73 3.66
C ILE A 267 -5.83 -24.58 4.23
N PRO A 268 -6.53 -25.67 4.57
CA PRO A 268 -7.86 -25.60 5.15
C PRO A 268 -7.89 -24.79 6.45
N GLY A 269 -8.80 -23.81 6.54
CA GLY A 269 -8.89 -22.88 7.69
C GLY A 269 -8.06 -21.60 7.51
N VAL A 270 -7.28 -21.50 6.42
CA VAL A 270 -6.54 -20.29 6.05
C VAL A 270 -7.17 -19.68 4.82
N TYR A 271 -7.55 -18.42 4.92
CA TYR A 271 -8.17 -17.61 3.88
C TYR A 271 -7.27 -16.43 3.52
N ALA A 272 -7.48 -15.84 2.35
CA ALA A 272 -6.74 -14.63 1.99
C ALA A 272 -7.62 -13.67 1.17
N CYS A 273 -7.33 -12.35 1.26
CA CYS A 273 -8.08 -11.30 0.55
C CYS A 273 -7.23 -10.08 0.26
N GLY A 274 -7.68 -9.23 -0.65
CA GLY A 274 -7.01 -8.00 -1.07
C GLY A 274 -5.93 -8.27 -2.12
N ASP A 275 -4.95 -7.37 -2.24
CA ASP A 275 -3.95 -7.41 -3.31
C ASP A 275 -2.98 -8.60 -3.24
N ILE A 276 -2.94 -9.29 -2.10
CA ILE A 276 -2.09 -10.47 -1.91
C ILE A 276 -2.58 -11.70 -2.65
N VAL A 277 -3.87 -11.74 -3.04
CA VAL A 277 -4.46 -12.92 -3.68
C VAL A 277 -4.44 -12.85 -5.19
N THR A 278 -4.53 -14.03 -5.82
CA THR A 278 -4.73 -14.21 -7.26
C THR A 278 -5.75 -15.30 -7.55
N TYR A 279 -6.60 -15.03 -8.51
CA TYR A 279 -7.58 -15.94 -9.12
C TYR A 279 -7.98 -15.38 -10.50
N PRO A 280 -8.60 -16.15 -11.39
CA PRO A 280 -9.05 -15.65 -12.69
C PRO A 280 -9.97 -14.44 -12.55
N GLY A 281 -9.65 -13.34 -13.23
CA GLY A 281 -10.43 -12.07 -13.18
C GLY A 281 -10.08 -11.14 -12.01
N LYS A 282 -9.08 -11.43 -11.21
CA LYS A 282 -8.63 -10.55 -10.10
C LYS A 282 -8.16 -9.19 -10.60
N LEU A 283 -8.71 -8.12 -10.01
CA LEU A 283 -8.27 -6.75 -10.15
C LEU A 283 -7.70 -6.21 -8.81
N PRO A 284 -6.60 -5.44 -8.82
CA PRO A 284 -6.02 -4.87 -7.59
C PRO A 284 -6.75 -3.57 -7.19
N LEU A 285 -8.01 -3.66 -6.81
CA LEU A 285 -8.86 -2.55 -6.40
C LEU A 285 -9.29 -2.71 -4.94
N ILE A 286 -9.38 -1.59 -4.21
CA ILE A 286 -9.81 -1.58 -2.80
C ILE A 286 -11.22 -2.15 -2.65
N VAL A 287 -12.12 -1.74 -3.53
CA VAL A 287 -13.53 -2.22 -3.52
C VAL A 287 -13.63 -3.73 -3.68
N LEU A 288 -12.78 -4.32 -4.54
CA LEU A 288 -12.75 -5.77 -4.71
C LEU A 288 -12.17 -6.45 -3.46
N GLY A 289 -11.15 -5.86 -2.85
CA GLY A 289 -10.60 -6.32 -1.57
C GLY A 289 -11.63 -6.32 -0.44
N PHE A 290 -12.60 -5.42 -0.42
CA PHE A 290 -13.72 -5.45 0.53
C PHE A 290 -14.66 -6.62 0.27
N GLY A 291 -15.04 -6.88 -0.98
CA GLY A 291 -15.85 -8.05 -1.34
C GLY A 291 -15.16 -9.36 -0.95
N GLU A 292 -13.91 -9.50 -1.29
CA GLU A 292 -13.07 -10.66 -0.89
C GLU A 292 -12.97 -10.82 0.63
N ALA A 293 -12.78 -9.71 1.36
CA ALA A 293 -12.71 -9.71 2.81
C ALA A 293 -14.01 -10.19 3.46
N ALA A 294 -15.17 -9.78 2.91
CA ALA A 294 -16.46 -10.25 3.37
C ALA A 294 -16.62 -11.77 3.14
N ILE A 295 -16.24 -12.27 1.97
CA ILE A 295 -16.30 -13.71 1.65
C ILE A 295 -15.37 -14.49 2.59
N ALA A 296 -14.08 -14.09 2.67
CA ALA A 296 -13.09 -14.73 3.52
C ALA A 296 -13.53 -14.79 5.00
N ALA A 297 -14.06 -13.67 5.52
CA ALA A 297 -14.47 -13.57 6.92
C ALA A 297 -15.65 -14.50 7.25
N ASN A 298 -16.64 -14.60 6.37
CA ASN A 298 -17.81 -15.46 6.60
C ASN A 298 -17.46 -16.95 6.49
N HIS A 299 -16.60 -17.34 5.56
CA HIS A 299 -16.10 -18.70 5.46
C HIS A 299 -15.18 -19.07 6.62
N ALA A 300 -14.27 -18.16 7.03
CA ALA A 300 -13.44 -18.34 8.21
C ALA A 300 -14.29 -18.48 9.50
N ALA A 301 -15.36 -17.70 9.63
CA ALA A 301 -16.26 -17.79 10.78
C ALA A 301 -16.98 -19.16 10.84
N ALA A 302 -17.47 -19.66 9.73
CA ALA A 302 -18.10 -20.98 9.65
C ALA A 302 -17.10 -22.12 9.90
N TYR A 303 -15.86 -21.97 9.44
CA TYR A 303 -14.77 -22.93 9.76
C TYR A 303 -14.44 -22.92 11.25
N ALA A 304 -14.27 -21.74 11.85
CA ALA A 304 -13.93 -21.60 13.27
C ALA A 304 -15.07 -22.05 14.23
N ASN A 305 -16.31 -21.91 13.78
CA ASN A 305 -17.50 -22.33 14.50
C ASN A 305 -18.52 -22.97 13.54
N PRO A 306 -18.56 -24.31 13.42
CA PRO A 306 -19.45 -25.01 12.49
C PRO A 306 -20.95 -24.80 12.74
N ALA A 307 -21.36 -24.26 13.90
CA ALA A 307 -22.73 -23.86 14.14
C ALA A 307 -23.18 -22.60 13.36
N LEU A 308 -22.22 -21.84 12.84
CA LEU A 308 -22.48 -20.64 12.04
C LEU A 308 -22.68 -21.01 10.54
N LYS A 309 -23.77 -20.53 9.96
CA LYS A 309 -23.95 -20.60 8.49
C LYS A 309 -22.98 -19.61 7.82
N VAL A 310 -22.48 -19.93 6.63
CA VAL A 310 -21.64 -19.01 5.85
C VAL A 310 -22.36 -17.70 5.54
N ASN A 311 -23.62 -17.79 5.08
CA ASN A 311 -24.44 -16.60 4.84
C ASN A 311 -24.81 -15.92 6.18
N PRO A 312 -24.38 -14.67 6.41
CA PRO A 312 -24.63 -13.98 7.67
C PRO A 312 -26.05 -13.40 7.82
N GLY A 313 -26.87 -13.36 6.74
CA GLY A 313 -28.07 -12.54 6.66
C GLY A 313 -27.74 -11.05 6.48
N HIS A 314 -28.74 -10.18 6.58
CA HIS A 314 -28.56 -8.75 6.37
C HIS A 314 -28.08 -8.05 7.66
N SER A 315 -27.15 -7.09 7.51
CA SER A 315 -26.62 -6.35 8.65
C SER A 315 -27.66 -5.47 9.35
N SER A 316 -28.68 -5.01 8.60
CA SER A 316 -29.79 -4.22 9.12
C SER A 316 -30.73 -5.01 10.06
N GLU A 317 -30.65 -6.34 10.06
CA GLU A 317 -31.42 -7.22 10.96
C GLU A 317 -30.68 -7.54 12.27
N LYS A 318 -29.45 -7.06 12.40
CA LYS A 318 -28.59 -7.31 13.55
C LYS A 318 -28.28 -6.00 14.25
N ALA A 319 -28.66 -5.87 15.51
CA ALA A 319 -28.20 -4.75 16.33
C ALA A 319 -26.67 -4.77 16.40
N ALA A 320 -26.04 -3.64 16.10
CA ALA A 320 -24.62 -3.48 16.36
C ALA A 320 -24.36 -3.59 17.89
N PRO A 321 -23.22 -4.12 18.34
CA PRO A 321 -22.87 -4.11 19.75
C PRO A 321 -22.87 -2.67 20.26
N GLY A 322 -23.67 -2.37 21.28
CA GLY A 322 -23.72 -1.04 21.90
C GLY A 322 -24.85 -0.10 21.43
N THR A 323 -25.82 -0.58 20.62
CA THR A 323 -27.09 0.13 20.34
C THR A 323 -28.24 -0.49 21.10
#